data_30d0f7ec7feaa5c3aa06892150da1039
#
_entry.id   30d0f7ec7feaa5c3aa06892150da1039
#
_cell.length_a   1.000
_cell.length_b   1.000
_cell.length_c   1.000
_cell.angle_alpha   90.00
_cell.angle_beta   90.00
_cell.angle_gamma   90.00
#
_symmetry.space_group_name_H-M   'P 1'
#
loop_
_entity.id
_entity.type
_entity.pdbx_description
1 polymer ?
#
loop_
_entity_poly.entity_id
_entity_poly.type
_entity_poly.pdbx_seq_one_letter_code
_entity_poly.pdbx_strand_id
1 'polypeptide(L)'
;MRILDSFELFQQHAHTQHRWQSCADLLDSARDITPGIVYSRGDALNYDVRFDSTTDALFTGHRRYVEVHCFLHGTQKIEYAAKAQLQQVDCYREETDREYLRGLGQTVQVQEGQIIICDNNEAYRFITHAMVKKLVIKVMANALVQLV
;
A
#
# COMPACT_ATOMS: atom_id res chain seq x y z
N MET A 1 -3.72 -2.06 9.82
CA MET A 1 -4.07 -1.74 8.41
C MET A 1 -5.36 -0.95 8.38
N ARG A 2 -5.39 0.11 7.62
CA ARG A 2 -6.61 0.90 7.43
C ARG A 2 -7.23 0.55 6.09
N ILE A 3 -8.54 0.30 6.08
CA ILE A 3 -9.28 -0.05 4.88
C ILE A 3 -10.36 1.00 4.67
N LEU A 4 -10.37 1.62 3.50
CA LEU A 4 -11.37 2.60 3.10
C LEU A 4 -12.26 1.99 2.04
N ASP A 5 -13.57 2.10 2.22
CA ASP A 5 -14.55 1.41 1.38
C ASP A 5 -14.70 2.02 -0.01
N SER A 6 -14.23 3.25 -0.21
CA SER A 6 -14.33 3.91 -1.51
C SER A 6 -13.19 4.92 -1.72
N PHE A 7 -12.92 5.23 -2.98
CA PHE A 7 -12.00 6.30 -3.35
C PHE A 7 -12.50 7.67 -2.89
N GLU A 8 -13.81 7.85 -2.86
CA GLU A 8 -14.44 9.09 -2.38
C GLU A 8 -14.15 9.33 -0.91
N LEU A 9 -14.23 8.28 -0.07
CA LEU A 9 -13.87 8.37 1.35
C LEU A 9 -12.42 8.78 1.52
N PHE A 10 -11.52 8.22 0.72
CA PHE A 10 -10.11 8.59 0.75
C PHE A 10 -9.92 10.06 0.37
N GLN A 11 -10.58 10.52 -0.68
CA GLN A 11 -10.50 11.91 -1.13
C GLN A 11 -11.05 12.88 -0.06
N GLN A 12 -12.14 12.51 0.63
CA GLN A 12 -12.69 13.31 1.72
C GLN A 12 -11.71 13.42 2.90
N HIS A 13 -11.08 12.32 3.28
CA HIS A 13 -10.08 12.33 4.35
C HIS A 13 -8.81 13.10 3.95
N ALA A 14 -8.45 13.05 2.70
CA ALA A 14 -7.26 13.72 2.17
C ALA A 14 -7.35 15.24 2.26
N HIS A 15 -8.56 15.82 2.23
CA HIS A 15 -8.74 17.27 2.35
C HIS A 15 -8.27 17.83 3.69
N THR A 16 -8.19 17.01 4.72
CA THR A 16 -7.75 17.45 6.05
C THR A 16 -6.24 17.46 6.21
N GLN A 17 -5.51 16.82 5.28
CA GLN A 17 -4.05 16.68 5.34
C GLN A 17 -3.44 16.86 3.95
N HIS A 18 -2.63 17.89 3.80
CA HIS A 18 -2.11 18.36 2.52
C HIS A 18 -1.38 17.28 1.68
N ARG A 19 -0.68 16.36 2.33
CA ARG A 19 0.07 15.33 1.59
C ARG A 19 -0.80 14.18 1.09
N TRP A 20 -1.86 13.86 1.80
CA TRP A 20 -2.85 12.92 1.30
C TRP A 20 -3.59 13.48 0.10
N GLN A 21 -3.68 14.81 -0.02
CA GLN A 21 -4.30 15.44 -1.19
C GLN A 21 -3.57 15.07 -2.49
N SER A 22 -2.24 15.03 -2.48
CA SER A 22 -1.47 14.59 -3.65
C SER A 22 -1.76 13.15 -4.04
N CYS A 23 -1.96 12.28 -3.04
CA CYS A 23 -2.38 10.90 -3.30
C CYS A 23 -3.79 10.83 -3.87
N ALA A 24 -4.71 11.61 -3.33
CA ALA A 24 -6.10 11.64 -3.81
C ALA A 24 -6.20 12.14 -5.25
N ASP A 25 -5.38 13.12 -5.62
CA ASP A 25 -5.35 13.66 -6.98
C ASP A 25 -4.91 12.60 -8.01
N LEU A 26 -4.08 11.65 -7.61
CA LEU A 26 -3.65 10.56 -8.50
C LEU A 26 -4.78 9.60 -8.84
N LEU A 27 -5.79 9.47 -8.00
CA LEU A 27 -6.93 8.58 -8.26
C LEU A 27 -7.73 9.01 -9.47
N ASP A 28 -7.85 10.32 -9.70
CA ASP A 28 -8.58 10.86 -10.84
C ASP A 28 -7.89 10.55 -12.16
N SER A 29 -6.57 10.42 -12.15
CA SER A 29 -5.76 10.13 -13.33
C SER A 29 -5.30 8.67 -13.43
N ALA A 30 -5.74 7.80 -12.51
CA ALA A 30 -5.25 6.42 -12.42
C ALA A 30 -5.47 5.62 -13.72
N ARG A 31 -6.55 5.88 -14.45
CA ARG A 31 -6.85 5.20 -15.71
C ARG A 31 -5.90 5.59 -16.83
N ASP A 32 -5.31 6.78 -16.75
CA ASP A 32 -4.41 7.32 -17.77
C ASP A 32 -2.93 7.00 -17.47
N ILE A 33 -2.66 6.36 -16.32
CA ILE A 33 -1.30 5.97 -15.94
C ILE A 33 -0.93 4.69 -16.69
N THR A 34 0.21 4.71 -17.37
CA THR A 34 0.74 3.54 -18.07
C THR A 34 1.21 2.50 -17.07
N PRO A 35 0.65 1.26 -17.09
CA PRO A 35 1.11 0.20 -16.19
C PRO A 35 2.59 -0.14 -16.38
N GLY A 36 3.27 -0.47 -15.29
CA GLY A 36 4.67 -0.91 -15.31
C GLY A 36 5.71 0.20 -15.28
N ILE A 37 5.29 1.46 -15.31
CA ILE A 37 6.20 2.61 -15.20
C ILE A 37 6.04 3.22 -13.81
N VAL A 38 7.16 3.44 -13.13
CA VAL A 38 7.18 4.11 -11.83
C VAL A 38 7.34 5.61 -12.05
N TYR A 39 6.43 6.38 -11.48
CA TYR A 39 6.43 7.84 -11.52
C TYR A 39 6.79 8.38 -10.15
N SER A 40 7.36 9.58 -10.10
CA SER A 40 7.74 10.25 -8.85
C SER A 40 7.23 11.68 -8.83
N ARG A 41 6.84 12.14 -7.63
CA ARG A 41 6.61 13.56 -7.33
C ARG A 41 7.57 13.96 -6.22
N GLY A 42 8.78 14.42 -6.61
CA GLY A 42 9.88 14.64 -5.67
C GLY A 42 10.34 13.35 -5.01
N ASP A 43 10.98 13.45 -3.85
CA ASP A 43 11.47 12.31 -3.09
C ASP A 43 10.42 11.73 -2.15
N ALA A 44 9.33 12.46 -1.89
CA ALA A 44 8.35 12.12 -0.87
C ALA A 44 7.27 11.16 -1.35
N LEU A 45 7.09 11.02 -2.66
CA LEU A 45 6.01 10.23 -3.21
C LEU A 45 6.41 9.60 -4.54
N ASN A 46 6.16 8.30 -4.68
CA ASN A 46 6.22 7.62 -5.97
C ASN A 46 5.01 6.70 -6.13
N TYR A 47 4.69 6.37 -7.37
CA TYR A 47 3.50 5.56 -7.66
C TYR A 47 3.64 4.82 -8.97
N ASP A 48 2.93 3.70 -9.07
CA ASP A 48 2.80 2.92 -10.30
C ASP A 48 1.46 2.21 -10.33
N VAL A 49 0.98 1.95 -11.53
CA VAL A 49 -0.14 1.03 -11.76
C VAL A 49 0.45 -0.32 -12.15
N ARG A 50 -0.01 -1.37 -11.50
CA ARG A 50 0.50 -2.72 -11.75
C ARG A 50 -0.63 -3.73 -11.82
N PHE A 51 -0.35 -4.79 -12.56
CA PHE A 51 -1.12 -6.03 -12.51
C PHE A 51 -0.39 -7.00 -11.59
N ASP A 52 -1.10 -7.58 -10.64
CA ASP A 52 -0.53 -8.49 -9.67
C ASP A 52 -1.39 -9.76 -9.57
N SER A 53 -0.73 -10.91 -9.67
CA SER A 53 -1.38 -12.22 -9.52
C SER A 53 -0.60 -13.13 -8.59
N THR A 54 0.45 -12.60 -7.95
CA THR A 54 1.35 -13.39 -7.11
C THR A 54 0.79 -13.58 -5.70
N THR A 55 1.19 -14.69 -5.08
CA THR A 55 1.00 -14.90 -3.65
C THR A 55 2.35 -14.81 -2.96
N ASP A 56 2.34 -14.28 -1.74
CA ASP A 56 3.55 -14.08 -0.96
C ASP A 56 3.66 -15.17 0.12
N ALA A 57 4.82 -15.81 0.22
CA ALA A 57 5.09 -16.77 1.30
C ALA A 57 5.39 -16.06 2.62
N LEU A 58 5.99 -14.88 2.57
CA LEU A 58 6.39 -14.11 3.73
C LEU A 58 5.64 -12.77 3.79
N PHE A 59 5.48 -12.26 5.01
CA PHE A 59 5.01 -10.89 5.23
C PHE A 59 6.09 -9.91 4.82
N THR A 60 5.68 -8.82 4.18
CA THR A 60 6.55 -7.72 3.79
C THR A 60 6.30 -6.52 4.70
N GLY A 61 7.37 -5.97 5.26
CA GLY A 61 7.33 -4.75 6.05
C GLY A 61 8.16 -3.65 5.41
N HIS A 62 7.78 -2.40 5.65
CA HIS A 62 8.47 -1.21 5.18
C HIS A 62 8.80 -0.30 6.35
N ARG A 63 9.79 0.59 6.19
CA ARG A 63 10.17 1.56 7.23
C ARG A 63 10.16 2.99 6.74
N ARG A 64 10.58 3.21 5.48
CA ARG A 64 10.70 4.55 4.91
C ARG A 64 9.37 5.06 4.36
N TYR A 65 8.64 4.20 3.67
CA TYR A 65 7.39 4.56 2.99
C TYR A 65 6.19 3.87 3.61
N VAL A 66 5.07 4.58 3.61
CA VAL A 66 3.75 4.00 3.83
C VAL A 66 3.18 3.68 2.45
N GLU A 67 2.67 2.46 2.27
CA GLU A 67 2.07 2.05 1.00
C GLU A 67 0.55 2.19 1.03
N VAL A 68 0.03 2.78 -0.03
CA VAL A 68 -1.41 2.91 -0.28
C VAL A 68 -1.74 2.11 -1.53
N HIS A 69 -2.58 1.10 -1.41
CA HIS A 69 -3.02 0.27 -2.52
C HIS A 69 -4.47 0.60 -2.87
N CYS A 70 -4.68 1.11 -4.08
CA CYS A 70 -6.01 1.45 -4.60
C CYS A 70 -6.42 0.39 -5.61
N PHE A 71 -7.45 -0.37 -5.32
CA PHE A 71 -7.87 -1.51 -6.14
C PHE A 71 -8.74 -1.02 -7.31
N LEU A 72 -8.15 -0.99 -8.50
CA LEU A 72 -8.80 -0.53 -9.72
C LEU A 72 -9.65 -1.62 -10.36
N HIS A 73 -9.25 -2.90 -10.21
CA HIS A 73 -9.98 -4.04 -10.75
C HIS A 73 -9.57 -5.30 -9.99
N GLY A 74 -10.56 -6.17 -9.72
CA GLY A 74 -10.34 -7.46 -9.10
C GLY A 74 -10.40 -7.43 -7.57
N THR A 75 -10.26 -8.61 -7.00
CA THR A 75 -10.38 -8.87 -5.55
C THR A 75 -9.15 -9.62 -5.08
N GLN A 76 -8.65 -9.27 -3.90
CA GLN A 76 -7.47 -9.89 -3.34
C GLN A 76 -7.66 -10.13 -1.84
N LYS A 77 -7.19 -11.28 -1.34
CA LYS A 77 -7.11 -11.54 0.10
C LYS A 77 -5.74 -11.16 0.61
N ILE A 78 -5.72 -10.48 1.75
CA ILE A 78 -4.52 -9.96 2.38
C ILE A 78 -4.50 -10.46 3.83
N GLU A 79 -3.35 -10.96 4.25
CA GLU A 79 -3.09 -11.24 5.65
C GLU A 79 -2.14 -10.18 6.19
N TYR A 80 -2.44 -9.61 7.35
CA TYR A 80 -1.61 -8.56 7.96
C TYR A 80 -1.54 -8.75 9.47
N ALA A 81 -0.46 -8.25 10.05
CA ALA A 81 -0.24 -8.28 11.50
C ALA A 81 0.72 -7.16 11.90
N ALA A 82 0.68 -6.79 13.18
CA ALA A 82 1.71 -5.95 13.76
C ALA A 82 3.07 -6.65 13.67
N LYS A 83 4.11 -5.94 13.27
CA LYS A 83 5.47 -6.51 13.18
C LYS A 83 5.92 -7.13 14.49
N ALA A 84 5.51 -6.57 15.63
CA ALA A 84 5.82 -7.09 16.95
C ALA A 84 5.28 -8.50 17.21
N GLN A 85 4.27 -8.93 16.46
CA GLN A 85 3.67 -10.27 16.56
C GLN A 85 4.28 -11.27 15.56
N LEU A 86 5.19 -10.81 14.73
CA LEU A 86 5.81 -11.61 13.68
C LEU A 86 7.29 -11.80 13.98
N GLN A 87 7.88 -12.82 13.36
CA GLN A 87 9.29 -13.12 13.45
C GLN A 87 10.01 -12.65 12.19
N GLN A 88 11.02 -11.80 12.34
CA GLN A 88 11.85 -11.37 11.23
C GLN A 88 12.64 -12.55 10.67
N VAL A 89 12.60 -12.74 9.35
CA VAL A 89 13.32 -13.78 8.62
C VAL A 89 14.49 -13.16 7.86
N ASP A 90 14.24 -12.05 7.16
CA ASP A 90 15.25 -11.26 6.48
C ASP A 90 15.31 -9.86 7.05
N CYS A 91 16.53 -9.38 7.29
CA CYS A 91 16.76 -8.04 7.81
C CYS A 91 16.28 -6.97 6.84
N TYR A 92 15.92 -5.83 7.39
CA TYR A 92 15.56 -4.66 6.62
C TYR A 92 16.71 -4.23 5.69
N ARG A 93 16.36 -3.92 4.44
CA ARG A 93 17.28 -3.41 3.44
C ARG A 93 16.83 -2.03 2.96
N GLU A 94 17.70 -1.06 3.09
CA GLU A 94 17.40 0.33 2.69
C GLU A 94 17.17 0.46 1.19
N GLU A 95 17.84 -0.32 0.38
CA GLU A 95 17.77 -0.25 -1.09
C GLU A 95 16.38 -0.56 -1.62
N THR A 96 15.66 -1.45 -0.95
CA THR A 96 14.32 -1.87 -1.34
C THR A 96 13.23 -1.37 -0.39
N ASP A 97 13.61 -0.81 0.76
CA ASP A 97 12.70 -0.47 1.87
C ASP A 97 11.87 -1.67 2.30
N ARG A 98 12.51 -2.85 2.42
CA ARG A 98 11.80 -4.09 2.76
C ARG A 98 12.50 -4.89 3.83
N GLU A 99 11.70 -5.48 4.69
CA GLU A 99 12.04 -6.59 5.56
C GLU A 99 11.00 -7.69 5.39
N TYR A 100 11.39 -8.94 5.65
CA TYR A 100 10.49 -10.08 5.50
C TYR A 100 10.30 -10.78 6.84
N LEU A 101 9.03 -11.12 7.13
CA LEU A 101 8.64 -11.65 8.43
C LEU A 101 7.75 -12.88 8.23
N ARG A 102 7.71 -13.72 9.26
CA ARG A 102 6.93 -14.95 9.31
C ARG A 102 5.96 -14.91 10.49
N GLY A 103 4.81 -15.52 10.33
CA GLY A 103 3.84 -15.66 11.39
C GLY A 103 2.43 -15.77 10.87
N LEU A 104 1.48 -15.47 11.74
CA LEU A 104 0.06 -15.48 11.42
C LEU A 104 -0.54 -14.09 11.70
N GLY A 105 -1.51 -13.72 10.89
CA GLY A 105 -2.18 -12.44 11.01
C GLY A 105 -3.68 -12.57 10.78
N GLN A 106 -4.30 -11.41 10.63
CA GLN A 106 -5.72 -11.31 10.27
C GLN A 106 -5.85 -11.28 8.76
N THR A 107 -6.86 -11.97 8.24
CA THR A 107 -7.16 -12.01 6.82
C THR A 107 -8.31 -11.08 6.50
N VAL A 108 -8.17 -10.30 5.44
CA VAL A 108 -9.22 -9.44 4.90
C VAL A 108 -9.29 -9.60 3.40
N GLN A 109 -10.49 -9.50 2.86
CA GLN A 109 -10.72 -9.48 1.42
C GLN A 109 -10.94 -8.05 0.96
N VAL A 110 -10.17 -7.61 -0.03
CA VAL A 110 -10.26 -6.26 -0.58
C VAL A 110 -10.79 -6.35 -2.00
N GLN A 111 -11.77 -5.49 -2.31
CA GLN A 111 -12.50 -5.48 -3.57
C GLN A 111 -12.18 -4.23 -4.37
N GLU A 112 -12.54 -4.28 -5.66
CA GLU A 112 -12.50 -3.13 -6.54
C GLU A 112 -13.17 -1.91 -5.90
N GLY A 113 -12.52 -0.77 -5.98
CA GLY A 113 -12.99 0.49 -5.42
C GLY A 113 -12.53 0.75 -3.98
N GLN A 114 -11.96 -0.24 -3.30
CA GLN A 114 -11.43 -0.09 -1.95
C GLN A 114 -9.96 0.32 -1.94
N ILE A 115 -9.54 0.90 -0.84
CA ILE A 115 -8.14 1.31 -0.61
C ILE A 115 -7.67 0.70 0.70
N ILE A 116 -6.43 0.19 0.70
CA ILE A 116 -5.74 -0.19 1.93
C ILE A 116 -4.54 0.72 2.15
N ILE A 117 -4.30 1.05 3.41
CA ILE A 117 -3.14 1.81 3.86
C ILE A 117 -2.36 0.92 4.82
N CYS A 118 -1.10 0.64 4.46
CA CYS A 118 -0.22 -0.22 5.23
C CYS A 118 0.74 0.66 6.04
N ASP A 119 0.50 0.75 7.34
CA ASP A 119 1.35 1.51 8.26
C ASP A 119 2.69 0.80 8.48
N ASN A 120 3.71 1.55 8.92
CA ASN A 120 5.08 1.04 9.04
C ASN A 120 5.29 0.10 10.23
N ASN A 121 4.36 0.06 11.18
CA ASN A 121 4.41 -0.89 12.30
C ASN A 121 3.74 -2.22 12.00
N GLU A 122 3.19 -2.37 10.80
CA GLU A 122 2.54 -3.59 10.33
C GLU A 122 3.27 -4.18 9.12
N ALA A 123 3.06 -5.47 8.91
CA ALA A 123 3.50 -6.16 7.71
C ALA A 123 2.30 -6.91 7.10
N TYR A 124 2.39 -7.21 5.82
CA TYR A 124 1.30 -7.82 5.08
C TYR A 124 1.81 -8.80 4.04
N ARG A 125 0.93 -9.70 3.60
CA ARG A 125 1.16 -10.56 2.44
C ARG A 125 -0.13 -10.78 1.68
N PHE A 126 -0.01 -10.98 0.37
CA PHE A 126 -1.14 -11.31 -0.49
C PHE A 126 -1.23 -12.83 -0.62
N ILE A 127 -2.42 -13.37 -0.41
CA ILE A 127 -2.63 -14.83 -0.30
C ILE A 127 -3.58 -15.41 -1.34
N THR A 128 -4.00 -14.62 -2.35
CA THR A 128 -4.84 -15.11 -3.45
C THR A 128 -4.12 -15.05 -4.79
N HIS A 129 -4.47 -15.99 -5.68
CA HIS A 129 -3.91 -16.08 -7.02
C HIS A 129 -4.68 -15.26 -8.07
N ALA A 130 -5.71 -14.52 -7.67
CA ALA A 130 -6.52 -13.75 -8.61
C ALA A 130 -5.76 -12.55 -9.15
N MET A 131 -5.87 -12.30 -10.46
CA MET A 131 -5.30 -11.13 -11.09
C MET A 131 -6.00 -9.86 -10.61
N VAL A 132 -5.25 -8.89 -10.13
CA VAL A 132 -5.75 -7.58 -9.75
C VAL A 132 -4.99 -6.48 -10.50
N LYS A 133 -5.68 -5.39 -10.77
CA LYS A 133 -5.07 -4.15 -11.23
C LYS A 133 -5.17 -3.14 -10.10
N LYS A 134 -4.04 -2.54 -9.71
CA LYS A 134 -4.02 -1.59 -8.60
C LYS A 134 -3.05 -0.45 -8.85
N LEU A 135 -3.38 0.71 -8.30
CA LEU A 135 -2.47 1.84 -8.16
C LEU A 135 -1.82 1.72 -6.80
N VAL A 136 -0.50 1.63 -6.76
CA VAL A 136 0.27 1.62 -5.51
C VAL A 136 0.99 2.94 -5.37
N ILE A 137 0.73 3.63 -4.27
CA ILE A 137 1.35 4.92 -3.95
C ILE A 137 2.23 4.70 -2.73
N LYS A 138 3.49 5.09 -2.83
CA LYS A 138 4.45 5.06 -1.72
C LYS A 138 4.68 6.48 -1.24
N VAL A 139 4.31 6.74 0.01
CA VAL A 139 4.42 8.06 0.62
C VAL A 139 5.46 7.98 1.73
N MET A 140 6.43 8.89 1.73
CA MET A 140 7.47 8.90 2.75
C MET A 140 6.85 9.08 4.14
N ALA A 141 7.14 8.16 5.06
CA ALA A 141 6.52 8.13 6.39
C ALA A 141 6.79 9.40 7.20
N ASN A 142 8.02 9.91 7.19
CA ASN A 142 8.38 11.15 7.89
C ASN A 142 7.59 12.35 7.40
N ALA A 143 7.20 12.31 6.14
CA ALA A 143 6.40 13.35 5.52
C ALA A 143 4.96 13.35 6.04
N LEU A 144 4.44 12.20 6.47
CA LEU A 144 3.11 12.09 7.05
C LEU A 144 3.07 12.52 8.52
N VAL A 145 4.14 12.27 9.26
CA VAL A 145 4.25 12.65 10.67
C VAL A 145 4.25 14.18 10.84
N GLN A 146 4.81 14.91 9.90
CA GLN A 146 4.84 16.37 9.94
C GLN A 146 3.48 17.05 9.73
N LEU A 147 2.46 16.28 9.38
CA LEU A 147 1.13 16.79 9.05
C LEU A 147 0.08 16.54 10.14
N VAL A 148 0.48 15.90 11.21
CA VAL A 148 -0.41 15.60 12.34
C VAL A 148 -0.37 16.74 13.36
#